data_53db6baffbca12d1bdea12bee5000ba1
#
_entry.id   53db6baffbca12d1bdea12bee5000ba1
#
_cell.length_a   1.000
_cell.length_b   1.000
_cell.length_c   1.000
_cell.angle_alpha   90.00
_cell.angle_beta   90.00
_cell.angle_gamma   90.00
#
_symmetry.space_group_name_H-M   'P 1'
#
loop_
_entity.id
_entity.type
_entity.pdbx_description
1 polymer ?
#
loop_
_entity_poly.entity_id
_entity_poly.type
_entity_poly.pdbx_seq_one_letter_code
_entity_poly.pdbx_strand_id
1 'polypeptide(L)'
;MLASCSGGSDTQMPQAKRISEVDIPQYEGSRSKPIQATIEKKPGTNPEEVHPDVREGVNINRGIVIPKAVEGQWKAIKIMVRNKLDESRNSMKTVSLGGSFELEGSTIKVVVGPFMPNFVMTQTNYTSKGNELTNPAVRLVVEENGKTLYEGWAFAKYPTMYAFEHDEFAFQLMDYIPADVS
;
A
#
# COMPACT_ATOMS: atom_id res chain seq x y z
N MET A 1 28.56 -70.08 2.09
CA MET A 1 28.26 -69.76 3.49
C MET A 1 27.48 -68.47 3.53
N LEU A 2 26.25 -68.56 3.98
CA LEU A 2 25.25 -67.49 4.05
C LEU A 2 25.50 -66.64 5.31
N ALA A 3 25.39 -65.31 5.23
CA ALA A 3 25.08 -64.49 6.41
C ALA A 3 24.21 -63.33 5.98
N SER A 4 22.94 -63.47 6.33
CA SER A 4 21.89 -62.46 6.29
C SER A 4 22.04 -61.56 7.47
N CYS A 5 21.97 -60.25 7.32
CA CYS A 5 21.68 -59.28 8.42
C CYS A 5 20.56 -58.37 7.97
N SER A 6 19.40 -58.69 8.46
CA SER A 6 18.20 -57.87 8.52
C SER A 6 18.35 -56.89 9.69
N GLY A 7 18.19 -55.61 9.43
CA GLY A 7 18.11 -54.56 10.44
C GLY A 7 17.08 -53.53 10.02
N GLY A 8 15.81 -53.80 10.30
CA GLY A 8 14.74 -52.83 10.15
C GLY A 8 14.75 -51.87 11.35
N SER A 9 14.89 -50.57 11.07
CA SER A 9 14.63 -49.52 12.05
C SER A 9 13.26 -48.91 11.73
N ASP A 10 12.24 -49.36 12.45
CA ASP A 10 10.93 -48.74 12.50
C ASP A 10 11.07 -47.32 13.16
N THR A 11 11.09 -46.31 12.33
CA THR A 11 10.92 -44.95 12.84
C THR A 11 9.43 -44.66 12.86
N GLN A 12 8.79 -44.90 14.01
CA GLN A 12 7.41 -44.45 14.25
C GLN A 12 7.33 -42.94 14.20
N MET A 13 6.62 -42.43 13.19
CA MET A 13 6.21 -41.04 13.13
C MET A 13 5.21 -40.75 14.28
N PRO A 14 5.36 -39.64 15.03
CA PRO A 14 4.38 -39.28 16.05
C PRO A 14 3.03 -38.96 15.37
N GLN A 15 1.99 -39.68 15.78
CA GLN A 15 0.62 -39.44 15.34
C GLN A 15 0.14 -38.08 15.86
N ALA A 16 -0.28 -37.23 14.94
CA ALA A 16 -0.93 -35.97 15.27
C ALA A 16 -2.25 -36.23 16.02
N LYS A 17 -2.37 -35.71 17.25
CA LYS A 17 -3.62 -35.75 18.01
C LYS A 17 -4.69 -34.92 17.29
N ARG A 18 -5.87 -35.52 17.11
CA ARG A 18 -7.03 -34.85 16.53
C ARG A 18 -7.51 -33.72 17.47
N ILE A 19 -7.87 -32.60 16.87
CA ILE A 19 -8.34 -31.35 17.55
C ILE A 19 -9.68 -31.54 18.32
N SER A 20 -10.27 -32.73 18.29
CA SER A 20 -11.57 -33.02 18.95
C SER A 20 -11.52 -33.25 20.47
N GLU A 21 -10.35 -33.15 21.10
CA GLU A 21 -10.19 -33.35 22.58
C GLU A 21 -9.70 -32.11 23.33
N VAL A 22 -9.93 -30.90 22.77
CA VAL A 22 -9.70 -29.67 23.51
C VAL A 22 -11.05 -29.23 24.10
N ASP A 23 -11.20 -29.35 25.39
CA ASP A 23 -12.32 -28.77 26.14
C ASP A 23 -12.33 -27.26 25.96
N ILE A 24 -13.23 -26.78 25.12
CA ILE A 24 -13.52 -25.36 25.01
C ILE A 24 -14.53 -25.02 26.09
N PRO A 25 -14.20 -24.17 27.09
CA PRO A 25 -15.18 -23.73 28.05
C PRO A 25 -16.35 -23.06 27.35
N GLN A 26 -17.55 -23.61 27.54
CA GLN A 26 -18.78 -23.01 27.05
C GLN A 26 -18.99 -21.66 27.72
N TYR A 27 -18.85 -20.58 26.94
CA TYR A 27 -19.25 -19.26 27.38
C TYR A 27 -20.76 -19.16 27.27
N GLU A 28 -21.46 -19.26 28.41
CA GLU A 28 -22.90 -18.99 28.48
C GLU A 28 -23.14 -17.52 28.19
N GLY A 29 -23.50 -17.26 26.92
CA GLY A 29 -23.90 -15.93 26.45
C GLY A 29 -25.19 -15.49 27.12
N SER A 30 -25.06 -14.55 28.04
CA SER A 30 -26.18 -13.81 28.60
C SER A 30 -26.95 -13.15 27.46
N ARG A 31 -28.20 -13.57 27.24
CA ARG A 31 -29.14 -12.95 26.29
C ARG A 31 -29.43 -11.53 26.76
N SER A 32 -28.75 -10.56 26.20
CA SER A 32 -29.09 -9.15 26.35
C SER A 32 -30.41 -8.88 25.62
N LYS A 33 -31.42 -8.46 26.37
CA LYS A 33 -32.68 -7.93 25.82
C LYS A 33 -32.39 -6.67 25.01
N PRO A 34 -33.15 -6.38 23.94
CA PRO A 34 -32.99 -5.13 23.18
C PRO A 34 -33.33 -3.94 24.09
N ILE A 35 -32.34 -3.09 24.32
CA ILE A 35 -32.52 -1.82 25.02
C ILE A 35 -33.16 -0.86 24.03
N GLN A 36 -34.42 -0.53 24.22
CA GLN A 36 -35.04 0.64 23.61
C GLN A 36 -34.41 1.87 24.23
N ALA A 37 -33.53 2.53 23.47
CA ALA A 37 -32.94 3.80 23.88
C ALA A 37 -33.96 4.91 23.75
N THR A 38 -34.55 5.27 24.86
CA THR A 38 -35.25 6.55 25.01
C THR A 38 -34.19 7.65 25.08
N ILE A 39 -34.12 8.52 24.07
CA ILE A 39 -33.21 9.67 24.02
C ILE A 39 -33.76 10.72 24.97
N GLU A 40 -33.34 10.72 26.22
CA GLU A 40 -33.45 11.88 27.10
C GLU A 40 -32.29 12.83 26.84
N LYS A 41 -32.65 13.99 26.28
CA LYS A 41 -31.78 15.11 26.00
C LYS A 41 -31.35 15.77 27.31
N LYS A 42 -30.12 15.50 27.79
CA LYS A 42 -29.52 16.15 28.93
C LYS A 42 -28.67 17.35 28.43
N PRO A 43 -28.92 18.58 28.87
CA PRO A 43 -28.11 19.73 28.50
C PRO A 43 -26.85 19.78 29.36
N GLY A 44 -25.70 19.94 28.75
CA GLY A 44 -24.44 20.25 29.42
C GLY A 44 -23.35 19.19 29.25
N THR A 45 -22.77 19.09 28.09
CA THR A 45 -21.44 18.51 27.91
C THR A 45 -20.57 19.47 27.10
N ASN A 46 -19.43 19.77 27.72
CA ASN A 46 -18.39 20.66 27.27
C ASN A 46 -17.93 20.33 25.85
N PRO A 47 -17.65 21.31 24.94
CA PRO A 47 -17.29 21.05 23.55
C PRO A 47 -15.82 20.62 23.32
N GLU A 48 -15.09 20.14 24.32
CA GLU A 48 -13.63 19.97 24.24
C GLU A 48 -13.11 18.53 24.21
N GLU A 49 -13.94 17.52 23.93
CA GLU A 49 -13.45 16.16 23.66
C GLU A 49 -13.99 15.60 22.34
N VAL A 50 -13.76 16.32 21.26
CA VAL A 50 -13.84 15.74 19.92
C VAL A 50 -12.42 15.36 19.51
N HIS A 51 -12.13 14.06 19.49
CA HIS A 51 -10.91 13.55 18.90
C HIS A 51 -10.73 14.16 17.51
N PRO A 52 -9.57 14.77 17.20
CA PRO A 52 -9.39 15.51 15.94
C PRO A 52 -9.40 14.63 14.67
N ASP A 53 -9.50 13.31 14.81
CA ASP A 53 -9.37 12.36 13.71
C ASP A 53 -10.68 11.91 13.04
N VAL A 54 -11.86 12.36 13.49
CA VAL A 54 -13.14 11.98 12.89
C VAL A 54 -13.90 13.21 12.39
N ARG A 55 -13.26 14.00 11.54
CA ARG A 55 -13.98 14.90 10.64
C ARG A 55 -14.08 14.23 9.28
N GLU A 56 -15.13 13.44 9.10
CA GLU A 56 -15.56 13.02 7.77
C GLU A 56 -15.68 14.26 6.88
N GLY A 57 -14.93 14.26 5.74
CA GLY A 57 -15.16 15.20 4.65
C GLY A 57 -14.26 16.43 4.56
N VAL A 58 -13.22 16.59 5.35
CA VAL A 58 -12.22 17.62 5.07
C VAL A 58 -11.22 17.06 4.05
N ASN A 59 -11.46 17.36 2.78
CA ASN A 59 -10.48 17.12 1.71
C ASN A 59 -9.31 18.08 1.93
N ILE A 60 -8.33 17.66 2.73
CA ILE A 60 -7.14 18.46 3.02
C ILE A 60 -6.27 18.44 1.75
N ASN A 61 -6.36 19.51 0.97
CA ASN A 61 -5.51 19.69 -0.20
C ASN A 61 -4.08 19.98 0.30
N ARG A 62 -3.26 18.92 0.38
CA ARG A 62 -1.86 19.03 0.78
C ARG A 62 -1.01 19.46 -0.38
N GLY A 63 -0.21 20.51 -0.18
CA GLY A 63 0.81 20.93 -1.13
C GLY A 63 1.94 19.90 -1.26
N ILE A 64 2.69 19.96 -2.35
CA ILE A 64 3.91 19.16 -2.54
C ILE A 64 5.11 20.08 -2.34
N VAL A 65 5.99 19.74 -1.40
CA VAL A 65 7.20 20.50 -1.10
C VAL A 65 8.42 19.61 -1.30
N ILE A 66 9.25 19.92 -2.30
CA ILE A 66 10.51 19.22 -2.56
C ILE A 66 11.63 19.92 -1.78
N PRO A 67 12.26 19.25 -0.80
CA PRO A 67 13.37 19.85 -0.08
C PRO A 67 14.59 20.04 -0.99
N LYS A 68 15.38 21.08 -0.74
CA LYS A 68 16.62 21.35 -1.50
C LYS A 68 17.60 20.17 -1.52
N ALA A 69 17.63 19.37 -0.46
CA ALA A 69 18.46 18.16 -0.38
C ALA A 69 18.04 17.05 -1.34
N VAL A 70 16.82 17.10 -1.88
CA VAL A 70 16.25 16.12 -2.82
C VAL A 70 16.18 16.67 -4.23
N GLU A 71 16.03 17.99 -4.35
CA GLU A 71 15.91 18.68 -5.63
C GLU A 71 17.11 18.37 -6.55
N GLY A 72 16.83 17.92 -7.78
CA GLY A 72 17.84 17.57 -8.76
C GLY A 72 18.66 16.31 -8.46
N GLN A 73 18.41 15.59 -7.37
CA GLN A 73 19.17 14.37 -7.02
C GLN A 73 18.69 13.12 -7.78
N TRP A 74 17.50 13.13 -8.34
CA TRP A 74 16.88 11.99 -9.00
C TRP A 74 16.41 12.39 -10.40
N LYS A 75 16.64 11.51 -11.41
CA LYS A 75 16.26 11.80 -12.81
C LYS A 75 15.13 10.94 -13.34
N ALA A 76 15.01 9.71 -12.88
CA ALA A 76 14.02 8.77 -13.41
C ALA A 76 13.66 7.70 -12.35
N ILE A 77 12.58 6.98 -12.63
CA ILE A 77 12.13 5.83 -11.85
C ILE A 77 11.89 4.63 -12.77
N LYS A 78 11.85 3.42 -12.18
CA LYS A 78 11.35 2.22 -12.86
C LYS A 78 10.04 1.79 -12.21
N ILE A 79 9.01 1.69 -13.05
CA ILE A 79 7.68 1.22 -12.66
C ILE A 79 7.40 -0.09 -13.36
N MET A 80 6.98 -1.10 -12.58
CA MET A 80 6.35 -2.30 -13.12
C MET A 80 4.88 -1.99 -13.40
N VAL A 81 4.48 -2.12 -14.64
CA VAL A 81 3.08 -2.18 -15.05
C VAL A 81 2.65 -3.63 -15.04
N ARG A 82 1.74 -3.98 -14.17
CA ARG A 82 1.15 -5.32 -14.09
C ARG A 82 -0.19 -5.34 -14.80
N ASN A 83 -0.37 -6.28 -15.70
CA ASN A 83 -1.68 -6.60 -16.24
C ASN A 83 -2.29 -7.73 -15.39
N LYS A 84 -3.42 -7.48 -14.76
CA LYS A 84 -4.10 -8.42 -13.85
C LYS A 84 -4.81 -9.56 -14.59
N LEU A 85 -5.10 -9.37 -15.88
CA LEU A 85 -5.78 -10.34 -16.73
C LEU A 85 -4.80 -11.26 -17.45
N ASP A 86 -3.59 -10.75 -17.75
CA ASP A 86 -2.56 -11.50 -18.49
C ASP A 86 -1.16 -11.08 -18.00
N GLU A 87 -0.55 -11.92 -17.16
CA GLU A 87 0.77 -11.64 -16.60
C GLU A 87 1.89 -11.58 -17.66
N SER A 88 1.70 -12.18 -18.83
CA SER A 88 2.68 -12.11 -19.94
C SER A 88 2.82 -10.69 -20.50
N ARG A 89 1.83 -9.83 -20.26
CA ARG A 89 1.80 -8.42 -20.64
C ARG A 89 2.39 -7.49 -19.58
N ASN A 90 2.92 -8.03 -18.49
CA ASN A 90 3.65 -7.25 -17.51
C ASN A 90 4.86 -6.59 -18.16
N SER A 91 5.09 -5.32 -17.89
CA SER A 91 6.20 -4.57 -18.49
C SER A 91 6.87 -3.62 -17.51
N MET A 92 8.21 -3.52 -17.61
CA MET A 92 8.98 -2.55 -16.85
C MET A 92 9.15 -1.28 -17.69
N LYS A 93 8.73 -0.14 -17.15
CA LYS A 93 8.91 1.17 -17.79
C LYS A 93 9.92 1.98 -16.98
N THR A 94 10.92 2.53 -17.67
CA THR A 94 11.83 3.55 -17.11
C THR A 94 11.35 4.91 -17.59
N VAL A 95 11.02 5.79 -16.66
CA VAL A 95 10.38 7.07 -16.97
C VAL A 95 11.07 8.20 -16.22
N SER A 96 11.40 9.27 -16.92
CA SER A 96 11.94 10.48 -16.29
C SER A 96 10.94 11.12 -15.34
N LEU A 97 11.41 11.75 -14.28
CA LEU A 97 10.56 12.57 -13.41
C LEU A 97 9.98 13.73 -14.24
N GLY A 98 8.68 13.99 -14.11
CA GLY A 98 7.94 14.92 -14.96
C GLY A 98 7.54 14.36 -16.33
N GLY A 99 7.97 13.14 -16.69
CA GLY A 99 7.60 12.47 -17.93
C GLY A 99 6.28 11.71 -17.85
N SER A 100 5.91 11.05 -18.94
CA SER A 100 4.70 10.22 -19.00
C SER A 100 4.89 9.03 -19.92
N PHE A 101 4.02 8.04 -19.80
CA PHE A 101 3.93 6.89 -20.71
C PHE A 101 2.47 6.48 -20.89
N GLU A 102 2.20 5.77 -21.97
CA GLU A 102 0.89 5.19 -22.26
C GLU A 102 0.93 3.68 -22.03
N LEU A 103 -0.20 3.12 -21.62
CA LEU A 103 -0.36 1.68 -21.47
C LEU A 103 -0.73 1.06 -22.82
N GLU A 104 0.02 0.01 -23.20
CA GLU A 104 -0.21 -0.67 -24.47
C GLU A 104 -1.61 -1.28 -24.55
N GLY A 105 -2.32 -0.95 -25.63
CA GLY A 105 -3.68 -1.43 -25.88
C GLY A 105 -4.76 -0.74 -25.05
N SER A 106 -4.46 0.40 -24.44
CA SER A 106 -5.43 1.20 -23.70
C SER A 106 -5.29 2.69 -24.03
N THR A 107 -6.26 3.50 -23.59
CA THR A 107 -6.23 4.97 -23.68
C THR A 107 -5.68 5.61 -22.38
N ILE A 108 -5.07 4.80 -21.53
CA ILE A 108 -4.56 5.23 -20.23
C ILE A 108 -3.16 5.80 -20.38
N LYS A 109 -2.99 7.03 -19.91
CA LYS A 109 -1.72 7.74 -19.80
C LYS A 109 -1.35 7.89 -18.34
N VAL A 110 -0.10 7.59 -18.00
CA VAL A 110 0.45 7.75 -16.65
C VAL A 110 1.49 8.87 -16.67
N VAL A 111 1.26 9.92 -15.90
CA VAL A 111 2.19 11.03 -15.70
C VAL A 111 2.94 10.79 -14.40
N VAL A 112 4.26 10.85 -14.49
CA VAL A 112 5.16 10.66 -13.35
C VAL A 112 5.52 12.02 -12.76
N GLY A 113 5.14 12.26 -11.53
CA GLY A 113 5.44 13.48 -10.80
C GLY A 113 6.76 13.40 -10.01
N PRO A 114 6.88 14.19 -8.93
CA PRO A 114 8.07 14.21 -8.10
C PRO A 114 8.28 12.90 -7.36
N PHE A 115 9.56 12.55 -7.16
CA PHE A 115 9.99 11.43 -6.34
C PHE A 115 10.45 11.91 -4.97
N MET A 116 10.03 11.20 -3.92
CA MET A 116 10.38 11.47 -2.52
C MET A 116 11.10 10.24 -1.95
N PRO A 117 12.43 10.29 -1.73
CA PRO A 117 13.20 9.14 -1.24
C PRO A 117 12.84 8.76 0.21
N ASN A 118 12.45 9.71 1.02
CA ASN A 118 12.01 9.51 2.41
C ASN A 118 10.70 10.26 2.65
N PHE A 119 9.64 9.78 1.97
CA PHE A 119 8.31 10.39 1.97
C PHE A 119 7.75 10.57 3.38
N VAL A 120 7.24 11.75 3.65
CA VAL A 120 6.49 12.13 4.86
C VAL A 120 5.26 12.92 4.47
N MET A 121 4.16 12.63 5.14
CA MET A 121 2.94 13.40 5.06
C MET A 121 2.79 14.23 6.34
N THR A 122 2.67 15.54 6.18
CA THR A 122 2.35 16.46 7.27
C THR A 122 0.87 16.87 7.21
N GLN A 123 0.42 17.71 8.09
CA GLN A 123 -0.94 18.23 8.04
C GLN A 123 -1.22 19.01 6.75
N THR A 124 -0.22 19.71 6.21
CA THR A 124 -0.38 20.65 5.08
C THR A 124 0.36 20.22 3.82
N ASN A 125 1.36 19.33 3.91
CA ASN A 125 2.25 19.03 2.79
C ASN A 125 2.59 17.54 2.69
N TYR A 126 2.88 17.12 1.45
CA TYR A 126 3.69 15.96 1.13
C TYR A 126 5.13 16.42 0.90
N THR A 127 6.10 15.77 1.53
CA THR A 127 7.50 16.15 1.43
C THR A 127 8.43 14.95 1.64
N SER A 128 9.74 15.17 1.62
CA SER A 128 10.75 14.17 1.99
C SER A 128 11.52 14.64 3.23
N LYS A 129 11.78 13.74 4.17
CA LYS A 129 12.56 14.04 5.35
C LYS A 129 14.06 14.24 5.03
N GLY A 130 14.53 13.69 3.91
CA GLY A 130 15.89 13.73 3.44
C GLY A 130 16.04 12.98 2.12
N ASN A 131 17.29 12.72 1.71
CA ASN A 131 17.60 12.01 0.46
C ASN A 131 17.86 10.50 0.66
N GLU A 132 17.76 10.01 1.89
CA GLU A 132 17.89 8.59 2.22
C GLU A 132 16.65 7.81 1.74
N LEU A 133 16.89 6.62 1.18
CA LEU A 133 15.85 5.74 0.63
C LEU A 133 15.09 4.97 1.75
N THR A 134 14.58 5.71 2.73
CA THR A 134 13.88 5.11 3.89
C THR A 134 12.43 4.76 3.56
N ASN A 135 11.73 5.65 2.87
CA ASN A 135 10.32 5.45 2.44
C ASN A 135 10.11 6.02 1.03
N PRO A 136 10.68 5.37 -0.01
CA PRO A 136 10.60 5.88 -1.36
C PRO A 136 9.17 5.86 -1.91
N ALA A 137 8.75 7.01 -2.46
CA ALA A 137 7.44 7.17 -3.09
C ALA A 137 7.54 8.11 -4.29
N VAL A 138 6.70 7.88 -5.29
CA VAL A 138 6.57 8.73 -6.48
C VAL A 138 5.12 9.16 -6.66
N ARG A 139 4.91 10.40 -7.05
CA ARG A 139 3.60 10.92 -7.44
C ARG A 139 3.21 10.37 -8.79
N LEU A 140 2.00 9.84 -8.91
CA LEU A 140 1.42 9.40 -10.17
C LEU A 140 0.09 10.12 -10.41
N VAL A 141 -0.13 10.53 -11.66
CA VAL A 141 -1.43 10.94 -12.17
C VAL A 141 -1.77 10.00 -13.32
N VAL A 142 -2.92 9.35 -13.22
CA VAL A 142 -3.43 8.44 -14.25
C VAL A 142 -4.61 9.09 -14.92
N GLU A 143 -4.53 9.22 -16.24
CA GLU A 143 -5.53 9.86 -17.07
C GLU A 143 -6.05 8.87 -18.11
N GLU A 144 -7.33 8.94 -18.40
CA GLU A 144 -7.95 8.22 -19.50
C GLU A 144 -8.84 9.19 -20.30
N ASN A 145 -8.61 9.27 -21.61
CA ASN A 145 -9.35 10.17 -22.49
C ASN A 145 -9.38 11.63 -22.00
N GLY A 146 -8.28 12.09 -21.38
CA GLY A 146 -8.15 13.44 -20.84
C GLY A 146 -8.82 13.65 -19.47
N LYS A 147 -9.40 12.60 -18.87
CA LYS A 147 -9.97 12.63 -17.53
C LYS A 147 -9.03 11.98 -16.52
N THR A 148 -8.75 12.67 -15.43
CA THR A 148 -7.98 12.07 -14.32
C THR A 148 -8.80 10.99 -13.61
N LEU A 149 -8.28 9.77 -13.63
CA LEU A 149 -8.83 8.61 -12.91
C LEU A 149 -8.24 8.49 -11.51
N TYR A 150 -6.98 8.84 -11.38
CA TYR A 150 -6.25 8.70 -10.12
C TYR A 150 -5.17 9.77 -10.01
N GLU A 151 -4.98 10.24 -8.80
CA GLU A 151 -3.91 11.14 -8.42
C GLU A 151 -3.43 10.77 -7.02
N GLY A 152 -2.25 10.13 -6.92
CA GLY A 152 -1.79 9.58 -5.65
C GLY A 152 -0.30 9.30 -5.62
N TRP A 153 0.14 8.56 -4.61
CA TRP A 153 1.53 8.19 -4.37
C TRP A 153 1.72 6.68 -4.50
N ALA A 154 2.67 6.25 -5.31
CA ALA A 154 3.10 4.86 -5.39
C ALA A 154 4.32 4.66 -4.49
N PHE A 155 4.21 3.76 -3.51
CA PHE A 155 5.24 3.46 -2.51
C PHE A 155 6.03 2.21 -2.92
N ALA A 156 7.36 2.26 -2.83
CA ALA A 156 8.19 1.10 -3.12
C ALA A 156 8.05 -0.01 -2.06
N LYS A 157 7.97 0.37 -0.78
CA LYS A 157 7.87 -0.58 0.33
C LYS A 157 6.44 -1.06 0.62
N TYR A 158 5.45 -0.28 0.21
CA TYR A 158 4.03 -0.54 0.49
C TYR A 158 3.20 -0.41 -0.80
N PRO A 159 3.38 -1.32 -1.77
CA PRO A 159 2.81 -1.17 -3.10
C PRO A 159 1.28 -1.19 -3.16
N THR A 160 0.63 -1.68 -2.11
CA THR A 160 -0.84 -1.71 -2.01
C THR A 160 -1.42 -0.51 -1.25
N MET A 161 -0.57 0.31 -0.61
CA MET A 161 -1.01 1.48 0.12
C MET A 161 -1.33 2.62 -0.85
N TYR A 162 -2.56 3.14 -0.82
CA TYR A 162 -3.05 4.18 -1.74
C TYR A 162 -2.85 3.85 -3.21
N ALA A 163 -2.87 2.54 -3.56
CA ALA A 163 -2.62 2.08 -4.91
C ALA A 163 -3.72 2.55 -5.88
N PHE A 164 -3.34 2.71 -7.15
CA PHE A 164 -4.31 2.88 -8.22
C PHE A 164 -5.16 1.61 -8.34
N GLU A 165 -6.47 1.77 -8.17
CA GLU A 165 -7.43 0.67 -8.32
C GLU A 165 -8.02 0.70 -9.74
N HIS A 166 -7.72 -0.34 -10.51
CA HIS A 166 -8.23 -0.56 -11.85
C HIS A 166 -8.39 -2.07 -12.10
N ASP A 167 -9.38 -2.46 -12.90
CA ASP A 167 -9.69 -3.88 -13.13
C ASP A 167 -8.56 -4.62 -13.85
N GLU A 168 -7.89 -3.95 -14.78
CA GLU A 168 -6.86 -4.56 -15.62
C GLU A 168 -5.43 -4.23 -15.17
N PHE A 169 -5.15 -3.04 -14.66
CA PHE A 169 -3.79 -2.57 -14.43
C PHE A 169 -3.48 -2.30 -12.95
N ALA A 170 -2.21 -2.52 -12.59
CA ALA A 170 -1.64 -2.09 -11.32
C ALA A 170 -0.21 -1.58 -11.54
N PHE A 171 0.22 -0.62 -10.69
CA PHE A 171 1.55 -0.04 -10.74
C PHE A 171 2.34 -0.37 -9.49
N GLN A 172 3.63 -0.68 -9.67
CA GLN A 172 4.55 -0.90 -8.56
C GLN A 172 5.84 -0.13 -8.82
N LEU A 173 6.22 0.74 -7.91
CA LEU A 173 7.53 1.40 -7.94
C LEU A 173 8.62 0.39 -7.59
N MET A 174 9.53 0.13 -8.54
CA MET A 174 10.56 -0.91 -8.42
C MET A 174 11.94 -0.35 -8.14
N ASP A 175 12.28 0.77 -8.77
CA ASP A 175 13.63 1.33 -8.71
C ASP A 175 13.61 2.84 -9.01
N TYR A 176 14.67 3.53 -8.70
CA TYR A 176 14.84 4.97 -8.87
C TYR A 176 16.27 5.28 -9.26
N ILE A 177 16.43 6.17 -10.24
CA ILE A 177 17.68 6.45 -10.91
C ILE A 177 18.17 7.84 -10.47
N PRO A 178 19.34 7.94 -9.82
CA PRO A 178 19.93 9.23 -9.46
C PRO A 178 20.21 10.09 -10.69
N ALA A 179 20.23 11.40 -10.50
CA ALA A 179 20.76 12.32 -11.47
C ALA A 179 22.27 12.09 -11.63
N ASP A 180 22.79 12.37 -12.82
CA ASP A 180 24.24 12.30 -13.06
C ASP A 180 24.91 13.41 -12.23
N VAL A 181 25.88 13.04 -11.39
CA VAL A 181 26.68 13.99 -10.63
C VAL A 181 27.70 14.59 -11.63
N SER A 182 27.51 15.86 -11.97
CA SER A 182 28.46 16.61 -12.80
C SER A 182 29.57 17.21 -11.95
#